data_d67cdb8de0beb35d17a8234731f1e12b
#
_entry.id   d67cdb8de0beb35d17a8234731f1e12b
#
_cell.length_a   1.000
_cell.length_b   1.000
_cell.length_c   1.000
_cell.angle_alpha   90.00
_cell.angle_beta   90.00
_cell.angle_gamma   90.00
#
_symmetry.space_group_name_H-M   'P 1'
#
loop_
_entity.id
_entity.type
_entity.pdbx_description
1 polymer ?
#
loop_
_entity_poly.entity_id
_entity_poly.type
_entity_poly.pdbx_seq_one_letter_code
_entity_poly.pdbx_strand_id
1 'polypeptide(L)'
;MRVQSVHIRETCVAMFILCAMAALELACSGGGGGGSPIVQTPVPASQPTFSHVVLVVEENHSYGDVVGNSSMPYFNSLAAQYGLATQYFADAHPSLPNYLMLTTGLTETFDDSFAGTISDDNVVRELTKAGKNWKAYAESLPSPGYVAGDSGLYVRRHNPFTYLSDVQNDSTQAANIVPFTQFATDLANDALPQYSFIAPNLADDAHDGTLAQADTWLQTNMGPLIASSAFQSSGLLIVTFDEGDQSDLNYGGGQVATLIISSTAKKGFQSKTLYGHQSALRLVLAASGVNSFPGLAGTAPDMTEFFSGH
;
A
#
# COMPACT_ATOMS: atom_id res chain seq x y z
N MET A 1 3.48 39.51 47.13
CA MET A 1 4.20 38.23 47.09
C MET A 1 4.91 38.14 45.79
N ARG A 2 6.25 38.15 45.79
CA ARG A 2 7.09 38.12 44.57
C ARG A 2 7.22 36.65 44.09
N VAL A 3 6.94 36.41 42.79
CA VAL A 3 7.25 35.15 42.13
C VAL A 3 8.63 35.30 41.46
N GLN A 4 9.57 34.45 41.84
CA GLN A 4 10.90 34.39 41.26
C GLN A 4 10.85 33.54 39.98
N SER A 5 11.40 34.08 38.90
CA SER A 5 11.67 33.37 37.65
C SER A 5 13.01 32.63 37.76
N VAL A 6 13.02 31.33 37.52
CA VAL A 6 14.21 30.51 37.41
C VAL A 6 14.64 30.43 35.93
N HIS A 7 15.83 30.97 35.65
CA HIS A 7 16.50 30.83 34.35
C HIS A 7 17.32 29.54 34.35
N ILE A 8 16.98 28.63 33.47
CA ILE A 8 17.83 27.46 33.17
C ILE A 8 18.70 27.82 31.96
N ARG A 9 20.01 27.79 32.16
CA ARG A 9 21.03 28.03 31.14
C ARG A 9 21.27 26.70 30.39
N GLU A 10 21.06 26.71 29.10
CA GLU A 10 21.48 25.63 28.19
C GLU A 10 23.01 25.73 27.97
N THR A 11 23.70 24.63 28.24
CA THR A 11 25.13 24.50 27.94
C THR A 11 25.28 23.59 26.72
N CYS A 12 25.56 24.19 25.55
CA CYS A 12 25.98 23.47 24.36
C CYS A 12 27.39 22.92 24.51
N VAL A 13 27.53 21.59 24.45
CA VAL A 13 28.85 20.94 24.31
C VAL A 13 29.01 20.54 22.84
N ALA A 14 29.84 21.28 22.11
CA ALA A 14 30.27 20.93 20.76
C ALA A 14 31.45 19.95 20.86
N MET A 15 31.27 18.73 20.33
CA MET A 15 32.32 17.72 20.25
C MET A 15 32.90 17.73 18.83
N PHE A 16 34.10 18.29 18.69
CA PHE A 16 34.91 18.23 17.46
C PHE A 16 35.59 16.85 17.36
N ILE A 17 35.28 16.10 16.31
CA ILE A 17 36.06 14.92 15.94
C ILE A 17 37.04 15.33 14.83
N LEU A 18 38.32 15.27 15.19
CA LEU A 18 39.45 15.52 14.29
C LEU A 18 39.78 14.22 13.55
N CYS A 19 39.55 14.15 12.22
CA CYS A 19 40.07 13.06 11.38
C CYS A 19 41.51 13.41 10.94
N ALA A 20 42.48 12.65 11.43
CA ALA A 20 43.87 12.70 10.97
C ALA A 20 43.98 11.93 9.62
N MET A 21 44.38 12.62 8.57
CA MET A 21 44.89 12.00 7.31
C MET A 21 46.34 11.57 7.50
N ALA A 22 46.60 10.29 7.39
CA ALA A 22 47.94 9.78 7.20
C ALA A 22 48.13 9.43 5.73
N ALA A 23 48.91 10.24 5.01
CA ALA A 23 49.42 9.92 3.71
C ALA A 23 50.58 8.94 3.85
N LEU A 24 50.55 7.82 3.19
CA LEU A 24 51.68 6.93 3.02
C LEU A 24 51.93 6.73 1.53
N GLU A 25 52.97 7.44 1.03
CA GLU A 25 53.57 7.15 -0.27
C GLU A 25 54.45 5.93 -0.16
N LEU A 26 54.24 4.93 -1.03
CA LEU A 26 55.26 3.95 -1.28
C LEU A 26 55.39 3.66 -2.78
N ALA A 27 56.66 3.66 -3.19
CA ALA A 27 57.12 3.67 -4.53
C ALA A 27 56.89 2.40 -5.34
N CYS A 28 56.92 2.58 -6.67
CA CYS A 28 56.92 1.58 -7.74
C CYS A 28 57.92 0.46 -7.58
N SER A 29 57.54 -0.77 -7.96
CA SER A 29 58.27 -1.56 -8.97
C SER A 29 57.48 -2.77 -9.43
N GLY A 30 57.35 -2.95 -10.75
CA GLY A 30 57.45 -4.23 -11.43
C GLY A 30 56.23 -5.12 -11.62
N GLY A 31 55.60 -5.05 -12.78
CA GLY A 31 55.27 -6.14 -13.68
C GLY A 31 54.40 -7.32 -13.17
N GLY A 32 53.21 -7.44 -13.69
CA GLY A 32 52.42 -8.65 -13.65
C GLY A 32 50.92 -8.33 -13.93
N GLY A 33 50.48 -8.63 -15.15
CA GLY A 33 49.06 -8.45 -15.51
C GLY A 33 48.16 -9.36 -14.74
N GLY A 34 47.61 -8.84 -13.67
CA GLY A 34 46.50 -9.45 -12.90
C GLY A 34 45.30 -8.53 -13.01
N GLY A 35 44.36 -8.90 -13.84
CA GLY A 35 43.08 -8.19 -13.87
C GLY A 35 42.44 -8.24 -12.50
N SER A 36 42.31 -7.09 -11.83
CA SER A 36 41.51 -6.97 -10.61
C SER A 36 40.11 -7.48 -10.91
N PRO A 37 39.54 -8.36 -10.06
CA PRO A 37 38.15 -8.71 -10.22
C PRO A 37 37.31 -7.43 -10.11
N ILE A 38 36.59 -7.12 -11.19
CA ILE A 38 35.56 -6.08 -11.14
C ILE A 38 34.52 -6.61 -10.16
N VAL A 39 34.53 -6.06 -8.94
CA VAL A 39 33.41 -6.25 -8.01
C VAL A 39 32.24 -5.53 -8.67
N GLN A 40 31.42 -6.30 -9.41
CA GLN A 40 30.13 -5.80 -9.86
C GLN A 40 29.31 -5.53 -8.60
N THR A 41 29.11 -4.26 -8.28
CA THR A 41 28.07 -3.88 -7.33
C THR A 41 26.76 -4.45 -7.88
N PRO A 42 25.99 -5.19 -7.09
CA PRO A 42 24.68 -5.67 -7.53
C PRO A 42 23.88 -4.48 -8.03
N VAL A 43 23.45 -4.50 -9.30
CA VAL A 43 22.46 -3.54 -9.79
C VAL A 43 21.24 -3.76 -8.92
N PRO A 44 20.67 -2.73 -8.27
CA PRO A 44 19.44 -2.88 -7.52
C PRO A 44 18.41 -3.57 -8.42
N ALA A 45 17.79 -4.62 -7.93
CA ALA A 45 16.75 -5.32 -8.67
C ALA A 45 15.67 -4.29 -9.07
N SER A 46 15.38 -4.19 -10.36
CA SER A 46 14.35 -3.27 -10.81
C SER A 46 12.99 -3.79 -10.37
N GLN A 47 12.17 -2.92 -9.79
CA GLN A 47 10.79 -3.27 -9.43
C GLN A 47 10.05 -3.81 -10.67
N PRO A 48 9.36 -4.98 -10.59
CA PRO A 48 8.56 -5.43 -11.72
C PRO A 48 7.41 -4.47 -11.97
N THR A 49 7.09 -4.25 -13.25
CA THR A 49 5.94 -3.43 -13.67
C THR A 49 4.83 -4.33 -14.18
N PHE A 50 3.58 -3.91 -13.94
CA PHE A 50 2.39 -4.65 -14.29
C PHE A 50 1.44 -3.78 -15.12
N SER A 51 0.66 -4.42 -15.99
CA SER A 51 -0.36 -3.73 -16.76
C SER A 51 -1.57 -3.35 -15.91
N HIS A 52 -1.87 -4.17 -14.90
CA HIS A 52 -2.97 -3.97 -13.96
C HIS A 52 -2.49 -4.22 -12.54
N VAL A 53 -2.62 -3.21 -11.70
CA VAL A 53 -2.36 -3.29 -10.26
C VAL A 53 -3.68 -3.10 -9.53
N VAL A 54 -4.07 -4.06 -8.71
CA VAL A 54 -5.33 -4.05 -7.97
C VAL A 54 -5.02 -4.08 -6.48
N LEU A 55 -5.62 -3.19 -5.71
CA LEU A 55 -5.55 -3.17 -4.25
C LEU A 55 -6.97 -3.34 -3.69
N VAL A 56 -7.18 -4.38 -2.89
CA VAL A 56 -8.40 -4.62 -2.10
C VAL A 56 -8.09 -4.35 -0.64
N VAL A 57 -8.95 -3.60 0.03
CA VAL A 57 -8.81 -3.31 1.46
C VAL A 57 -10.03 -3.86 2.19
N GLU A 58 -9.77 -4.80 3.08
CA GLU A 58 -10.71 -5.38 4.04
C GLU A 58 -10.57 -4.66 5.40
N GLU A 59 -11.41 -4.97 6.39
CA GLU A 59 -11.59 -4.15 7.59
C GLU A 59 -11.37 -4.88 8.91
N ASN A 60 -10.66 -4.16 9.81
CA ASN A 60 -10.68 -4.34 11.28
C ASN A 60 -10.33 -5.73 11.83
N HIS A 61 -9.48 -6.51 11.15
CA HIS A 61 -9.06 -7.81 11.66
C HIS A 61 -7.54 -7.98 11.74
N SER A 62 -7.08 -8.36 12.93
CA SER A 62 -5.65 -8.65 13.14
C SER A 62 -5.19 -9.89 12.36
N TYR A 63 -3.90 -9.96 12.06
CA TYR A 63 -3.25 -11.07 11.36
C TYR A 63 -3.65 -12.44 11.89
N GLY A 64 -3.68 -12.59 13.22
CA GLY A 64 -4.03 -13.85 13.90
C GLY A 64 -5.49 -14.28 13.74
N ASP A 65 -6.38 -13.34 13.43
CA ASP A 65 -7.80 -13.63 13.19
C ASP A 65 -8.06 -14.13 11.77
N VAL A 66 -7.14 -13.85 10.85
CA VAL A 66 -7.30 -14.12 9.42
C VAL A 66 -6.46 -15.32 8.99
N VAL A 67 -5.16 -15.30 9.31
CA VAL A 67 -4.22 -16.32 8.83
C VAL A 67 -4.37 -17.63 9.63
N GLY A 68 -4.72 -18.70 8.91
CA GLY A 68 -5.01 -20.01 9.50
C GLY A 68 -6.43 -20.17 10.03
N ASN A 69 -7.28 -19.13 9.94
CA ASN A 69 -8.67 -19.22 10.35
C ASN A 69 -9.51 -20.03 9.35
N SER A 70 -10.29 -20.96 9.85
CA SER A 70 -11.19 -21.80 9.04
C SER A 70 -12.34 -21.03 8.37
N SER A 71 -12.62 -19.81 8.82
CA SER A 71 -13.59 -18.89 8.19
C SER A 71 -13.03 -18.15 6.99
N MET A 72 -11.70 -18.22 6.76
CA MET A 72 -11.02 -17.57 5.64
C MET A 72 -10.32 -18.58 4.71
N PRO A 73 -11.01 -19.65 4.23
CA PRO A 73 -10.37 -20.72 3.47
C PRO A 73 -9.79 -20.24 2.13
N TYR A 74 -10.47 -19.31 1.43
CA TYR A 74 -9.98 -18.79 0.17
C TYR A 74 -8.75 -17.92 0.35
N PHE A 75 -8.78 -16.96 1.26
CA PHE A 75 -7.63 -16.14 1.63
C PHE A 75 -6.40 -17.00 1.98
N ASN A 76 -6.59 -18.00 2.85
CA ASN A 76 -5.51 -18.90 3.27
C ASN A 76 -5.01 -19.78 2.13
N SER A 77 -5.86 -20.16 1.18
CA SER A 77 -5.44 -20.87 -0.04
C SER A 77 -4.56 -19.99 -0.94
N LEU A 78 -4.88 -18.69 -1.04
CA LEU A 78 -4.06 -17.71 -1.77
C LEU A 78 -2.72 -17.50 -1.06
N ALA A 79 -2.71 -17.38 0.27
CA ALA A 79 -1.47 -17.28 1.06
C ALA A 79 -0.53 -18.48 0.85
N ALA A 80 -1.09 -19.69 0.69
CA ALA A 80 -0.32 -20.88 0.40
C ALA A 80 0.21 -20.93 -1.05
N GLN A 81 -0.43 -20.25 -1.98
CA GLN A 81 -0.07 -20.27 -3.41
C GLN A 81 0.82 -19.10 -3.82
N TYR A 82 0.72 -17.95 -3.15
CA TYR A 82 1.38 -16.69 -3.50
C TYR A 82 2.20 -16.14 -2.33
N GLY A 83 2.41 -14.84 -2.26
CA GLY A 83 3.17 -14.19 -1.20
C GLY A 83 2.30 -13.73 -0.04
N LEU A 84 2.80 -13.94 1.19
CA LEU A 84 2.20 -13.44 2.44
C LEU A 84 3.22 -12.59 3.20
N ALA A 85 2.88 -11.35 3.52
CA ALA A 85 3.67 -10.51 4.42
C ALA A 85 3.31 -10.88 5.87
N THR A 86 4.25 -11.51 6.60
CA THR A 86 4.03 -11.94 7.98
C THR A 86 4.38 -10.89 9.02
N GLN A 87 4.93 -9.75 8.59
CA GLN A 87 5.26 -8.60 9.43
C GLN A 87 4.76 -7.32 8.73
N TYR A 88 3.45 -7.24 8.54
CA TYR A 88 2.80 -6.07 7.98
C TYR A 88 1.91 -5.43 9.04
N PHE A 89 2.06 -4.12 9.24
CA PHE A 89 1.38 -3.40 10.29
C PHE A 89 0.65 -2.19 9.71
N ALA A 90 -0.55 -1.96 10.19
CA ALA A 90 -1.28 -0.73 9.97
C ALA A 90 -0.69 0.40 10.82
N ASP A 91 -0.99 1.65 10.43
CA ASP A 91 -0.31 2.83 10.99
C ASP A 91 -1.09 3.47 12.16
N ALA A 92 -2.40 3.22 12.25
CA ALA A 92 -3.26 3.90 13.22
C ALA A 92 -4.58 3.18 13.49
N HIS A 93 -5.29 3.64 14.51
CA HIS A 93 -6.72 3.56 14.70
C HIS A 93 -7.29 4.99 14.74
N PRO A 94 -8.49 5.24 14.20
CA PRO A 94 -9.39 4.35 13.48
C PRO A 94 -9.02 4.20 11.98
N SER A 95 -9.96 3.72 11.13
CA SER A 95 -9.75 3.31 9.75
C SER A 95 -9.22 4.41 8.82
N LEU A 96 -9.82 5.62 8.81
CA LEU A 96 -9.53 6.65 7.81
C LEU A 96 -8.03 6.99 7.66
N PRO A 97 -7.22 7.20 8.72
CA PRO A 97 -5.79 7.44 8.59
C PRO A 97 -5.04 6.35 7.81
N ASN A 98 -5.46 5.09 7.89
CA ASN A 98 -4.86 3.98 7.16
C ASN A 98 -5.20 4.04 5.66
N TYR A 99 -6.45 4.33 5.31
CA TYR A 99 -6.85 4.59 3.93
C TYR A 99 -6.11 5.79 3.32
N LEU A 100 -5.88 6.83 4.11
CA LEU A 100 -5.11 8.00 3.66
C LEU A 100 -3.62 7.64 3.49
N MET A 101 -3.05 6.82 4.38
CA MET A 101 -1.69 6.30 4.21
C MET A 101 -1.52 5.51 2.91
N LEU A 102 -2.52 4.71 2.51
CA LEU A 102 -2.54 3.96 1.25
C LEU A 102 -2.64 4.87 0.00
N THR A 103 -2.93 6.17 0.16
CA THR A 103 -3.11 7.10 -0.97
C THR A 103 -2.15 8.28 -0.96
N THR A 104 -1.82 8.85 0.20
CA THR A 104 -0.94 10.02 0.34
C THR A 104 0.42 9.67 0.96
N GLY A 105 0.53 8.50 1.58
CA GLY A 105 1.70 8.13 2.38
C GLY A 105 1.77 8.87 3.73
N LEU A 106 0.65 9.46 4.16
CA LEU A 106 0.49 10.18 5.44
C LEU A 106 -0.83 9.79 6.09
N THR A 107 -0.90 9.82 7.42
CA THR A 107 -2.14 9.56 8.16
C THR A 107 -3.16 10.69 8.04
N GLU A 108 -2.70 11.93 7.78
CA GLU A 108 -3.48 13.17 7.54
C GLU A 108 -4.41 13.57 8.69
N THR A 109 -5.22 12.66 9.19
CA THR A 109 -6.18 12.87 10.28
C THR A 109 -6.41 11.58 11.05
N PHE A 110 -6.79 11.69 12.32
CA PHE A 110 -7.22 10.59 13.18
C PHE A 110 -8.73 10.68 13.49
N ASP A 111 -9.49 11.40 12.68
CA ASP A 111 -10.92 11.62 12.85
C ASP A 111 -11.68 10.99 11.67
N ASP A 112 -12.36 9.88 11.90
CA ASP A 112 -13.20 9.18 10.90
C ASP A 112 -14.36 10.02 10.38
N SER A 113 -14.74 11.07 11.12
CA SER A 113 -15.75 12.04 10.71
C SER A 113 -15.18 13.20 9.87
N PHE A 114 -13.87 13.16 9.55
CA PHE A 114 -13.23 14.19 8.75
C PHE A 114 -13.94 14.39 7.42
N ALA A 115 -14.32 15.65 7.14
CA ALA A 115 -15.04 16.02 5.92
C ALA A 115 -14.26 17.01 5.05
N GLY A 116 -13.01 17.28 5.41
CA GLY A 116 -12.16 18.25 4.70
C GLY A 116 -11.61 17.72 3.36
N THR A 117 -10.72 18.52 2.80
CA THR A 117 -10.01 18.23 1.54
C THR A 117 -8.52 18.10 1.84
N ILE A 118 -7.88 17.10 1.24
CA ILE A 118 -6.45 16.84 1.35
C ILE A 118 -5.78 17.30 0.07
N SER A 119 -4.77 18.15 0.20
CA SER A 119 -4.04 18.75 -0.93
C SER A 119 -2.62 18.21 -1.09
N ASP A 120 -2.19 17.34 -0.18
CA ASP A 120 -0.87 16.72 -0.20
C ASP A 120 -0.68 15.87 -1.46
N ASP A 121 0.57 15.52 -1.74
CA ASP A 121 0.88 14.65 -2.86
C ASP A 121 0.25 13.27 -2.65
N ASN A 122 -0.20 12.63 -3.75
CA ASN A 122 -1.03 11.44 -3.64
C ASN A 122 -0.95 10.55 -4.89
N VAL A 123 -1.46 9.34 -4.76
CA VAL A 123 -1.44 8.32 -5.81
C VAL A 123 -2.11 8.80 -7.11
N VAL A 124 -3.22 9.54 -7.04
CA VAL A 124 -3.93 10.05 -8.23
C VAL A 124 -3.05 11.04 -8.98
N ARG A 125 -2.43 11.97 -8.25
CA ARG A 125 -1.53 12.97 -8.83
C ARG A 125 -0.35 12.33 -9.51
N GLU A 126 0.30 11.37 -8.88
CA GLU A 126 1.49 10.71 -9.42
C GLU A 126 1.16 9.81 -10.62
N LEU A 127 0.06 9.07 -10.58
CA LEU A 127 -0.43 8.30 -11.72
C LEU A 127 -0.77 9.22 -12.91
N THR A 128 -1.51 10.30 -12.67
CA THR A 128 -1.93 11.25 -13.72
C THR A 128 -0.72 11.92 -14.38
N LYS A 129 0.27 12.38 -13.58
CA LYS A 129 1.54 12.93 -14.09
C LYS A 129 2.28 11.93 -14.99
N ALA A 130 2.20 10.64 -14.67
CA ALA A 130 2.83 9.57 -15.45
C ALA A 130 1.98 9.09 -16.65
N GLY A 131 0.82 9.69 -16.90
CA GLY A 131 -0.11 9.28 -17.96
C GLY A 131 -0.77 7.93 -17.72
N LYS A 132 -0.91 7.54 -16.43
CA LYS A 132 -1.53 6.29 -16.00
C LYS A 132 -2.98 6.52 -15.63
N ASN A 133 -3.85 5.56 -15.98
CA ASN A 133 -5.25 5.62 -15.59
C ASN A 133 -5.52 4.84 -14.29
N TRP A 134 -6.57 5.23 -13.59
CA TRP A 134 -6.97 4.63 -12.33
C TRP A 134 -8.49 4.64 -12.16
N LYS A 135 -9.01 3.74 -11.33
CA LYS A 135 -10.39 3.76 -10.82
C LYS A 135 -10.43 3.34 -9.36
N ALA A 136 -11.37 3.92 -8.61
CA ALA A 136 -11.80 3.43 -7.32
C ALA A 136 -13.18 2.77 -7.50
N TYR A 137 -13.24 1.47 -7.27
CA TYR A 137 -14.45 0.67 -7.31
C TYR A 137 -14.96 0.48 -5.88
N ALA A 138 -15.99 1.24 -5.52
CA ALA A 138 -16.57 1.16 -4.18
C ALA A 138 -17.91 0.43 -4.22
N GLU A 139 -18.04 -0.60 -3.38
CA GLU A 139 -19.29 -1.34 -3.31
C GLU A 139 -20.36 -0.51 -2.60
N SER A 140 -21.62 -0.67 -3.03
CA SER A 140 -22.75 0.14 -2.59
C SER A 140 -22.61 1.66 -2.84
N LEU A 141 -21.64 2.10 -3.64
CA LEU A 141 -21.53 3.51 -4.05
C LEU A 141 -22.80 3.95 -4.80
N PRO A 142 -23.44 5.09 -4.43
CA PRO A 142 -24.74 5.48 -5.00
C PRO A 142 -24.72 5.72 -6.53
N SER A 143 -23.65 6.29 -7.05
CA SER A 143 -23.50 6.62 -8.47
C SER A 143 -22.04 6.89 -8.84
N PRO A 144 -21.65 6.79 -10.11
CA PRO A 144 -20.33 7.23 -10.56
C PRO A 144 -20.08 8.68 -10.19
N GLY A 145 -18.86 8.99 -9.73
CA GLY A 145 -18.46 10.33 -9.31
C GLY A 145 -19.02 10.80 -7.97
N TYR A 146 -19.61 9.91 -7.19
CA TYR A 146 -20.13 10.26 -5.87
C TYR A 146 -18.98 10.51 -4.88
N VAL A 147 -18.87 11.74 -4.40
CA VAL A 147 -17.84 12.20 -3.45
C VAL A 147 -18.42 12.70 -2.12
N ALA A 148 -19.73 12.54 -1.91
CA ALA A 148 -20.40 12.94 -0.69
C ALA A 148 -20.23 11.91 0.45
N GLY A 149 -21.02 12.06 1.51
CA GLY A 149 -20.95 11.24 2.72
C GLY A 149 -21.44 9.80 2.55
N ASP A 150 -21.64 9.14 3.66
CA ASP A 150 -22.09 7.76 3.74
C ASP A 150 -23.47 7.55 3.13
N SER A 151 -23.72 6.33 2.61
CA SER A 151 -25.00 5.96 1.99
C SER A 151 -25.25 4.47 2.11
N GLY A 152 -26.14 4.06 3.01
CA GLY A 152 -26.42 2.64 3.27
C GLY A 152 -25.17 1.92 3.77
N LEU A 153 -24.75 0.88 3.05
CA LEU A 153 -23.53 0.12 3.37
C LEU A 153 -22.23 0.76 2.82
N TYR A 154 -22.33 1.77 1.96
CA TYR A 154 -21.18 2.55 1.53
C TYR A 154 -20.80 3.56 2.62
N VAL A 155 -19.54 3.59 3.00
CA VAL A 155 -18.98 4.61 3.89
C VAL A 155 -17.85 5.34 3.20
N ARG A 156 -17.88 6.69 3.32
CA ARG A 156 -16.91 7.56 2.65
C ARG A 156 -15.49 7.32 3.13
N ARG A 157 -15.29 7.03 4.41
CA ARG A 157 -13.96 6.83 5.00
C ARG A 157 -13.20 5.65 4.39
N HIS A 158 -13.90 4.65 3.79
CA HIS A 158 -13.26 3.55 3.04
C HIS A 158 -12.96 3.91 1.57
N ASN A 159 -13.28 5.12 1.16
CA ASN A 159 -12.98 5.62 -0.18
C ASN A 159 -12.13 6.90 -0.11
N PRO A 160 -10.81 6.77 0.14
CA PRO A 160 -9.93 7.91 0.40
C PRO A 160 -9.83 8.90 -0.76
N PHE A 161 -10.12 8.46 -1.99
CA PHE A 161 -10.09 9.31 -3.18
C PHE A 161 -11.08 10.48 -3.08
N THR A 162 -12.17 10.32 -2.33
CA THR A 162 -13.18 11.36 -2.13
C THR A 162 -12.68 12.55 -1.31
N TYR A 163 -11.54 12.43 -0.64
CA TYR A 163 -10.92 13.52 0.14
C TYR A 163 -9.85 14.28 -0.65
N LEU A 164 -9.34 13.71 -1.76
CA LEU A 164 -8.24 14.31 -2.50
C LEU A 164 -8.69 15.52 -3.32
N SER A 165 -7.96 16.63 -3.21
CA SER A 165 -8.22 17.86 -3.96
C SER A 165 -8.18 17.64 -5.48
N ASP A 166 -7.32 16.73 -5.95
CA ASP A 166 -7.21 16.34 -7.36
C ASP A 166 -8.51 15.72 -7.90
N VAL A 167 -9.28 15.08 -7.03
CA VAL A 167 -10.55 14.43 -7.37
C VAL A 167 -11.73 15.38 -7.14
N GLN A 168 -11.77 16.09 -5.99
CA GLN A 168 -12.88 17.00 -5.65
C GLN A 168 -12.99 18.19 -6.61
N ASN A 169 -11.87 18.67 -7.12
CA ASN A 169 -11.82 19.85 -7.99
C ASN A 169 -11.82 19.52 -9.49
N ASP A 170 -11.85 18.26 -9.87
CA ASP A 170 -11.86 17.79 -11.27
C ASP A 170 -12.92 16.71 -11.48
N SER A 171 -14.00 17.07 -12.15
CA SER A 171 -15.10 16.14 -12.45
C SER A 171 -14.66 14.94 -13.31
N THR A 172 -13.61 15.08 -14.11
CA THR A 172 -13.03 13.98 -14.91
C THR A 172 -12.35 12.98 -13.98
N GLN A 173 -11.62 13.46 -12.96
CA GLN A 173 -11.01 12.59 -11.97
C GLN A 173 -12.07 11.98 -11.05
N ALA A 174 -13.08 12.75 -10.63
CA ALA A 174 -14.19 12.23 -9.82
C ALA A 174 -14.95 11.09 -10.54
N ALA A 175 -15.09 11.17 -11.87
CA ALA A 175 -15.74 10.11 -12.68
C ALA A 175 -15.02 8.75 -12.63
N ASN A 176 -13.78 8.70 -12.13
CA ASN A 176 -13.04 7.44 -11.89
C ASN A 176 -13.47 6.72 -10.60
N ILE A 177 -14.27 7.37 -9.73
CA ILE A 177 -14.92 6.71 -8.59
C ILE A 177 -16.22 6.10 -9.11
N VAL A 178 -16.31 4.78 -9.11
CA VAL A 178 -17.43 4.04 -9.73
C VAL A 178 -18.00 2.97 -8.80
N PRO A 179 -19.30 2.61 -8.93
CA PRO A 179 -19.84 1.46 -8.24
C PRO A 179 -19.06 0.18 -8.58
N PHE A 180 -18.83 -0.68 -7.58
CA PHE A 180 -18.06 -1.91 -7.75
C PHE A 180 -18.63 -2.83 -8.85
N THR A 181 -19.92 -2.77 -9.15
CA THR A 181 -20.53 -3.51 -10.28
C THR A 181 -19.87 -3.22 -11.62
N GLN A 182 -19.22 -2.05 -11.78
CA GLN A 182 -18.44 -1.71 -12.97
C GLN A 182 -17.19 -2.57 -13.13
N PHE A 183 -16.62 -3.10 -12.02
CA PHE A 183 -15.40 -3.90 -12.05
C PHE A 183 -15.54 -5.16 -12.91
N ALA A 184 -16.63 -5.91 -12.73
CA ALA A 184 -16.89 -7.10 -13.53
C ALA A 184 -17.09 -6.76 -15.02
N THR A 185 -17.69 -5.61 -15.32
CA THR A 185 -17.85 -5.11 -16.70
C THR A 185 -16.51 -4.76 -17.33
N ASP A 186 -15.67 -4.03 -16.59
CA ASP A 186 -14.35 -3.62 -17.06
C ASP A 186 -13.44 -4.86 -17.26
N LEU A 187 -13.49 -5.82 -16.34
CA LEU A 187 -12.76 -7.08 -16.46
C LEU A 187 -13.19 -7.88 -17.69
N ALA A 188 -14.49 -8.03 -17.91
CA ALA A 188 -15.03 -8.79 -19.03
C ALA A 188 -14.71 -8.16 -20.40
N ASN A 189 -14.54 -6.84 -20.45
CA ASN A 189 -14.25 -6.08 -21.66
C ASN A 189 -12.75 -5.76 -21.85
N ASP A 190 -11.86 -6.32 -21.01
CA ASP A 190 -10.41 -6.01 -21.04
C ASP A 190 -10.13 -4.50 -20.88
N ALA A 191 -10.91 -3.84 -20.02
CA ALA A 191 -10.93 -2.39 -19.82
C ALA A 191 -10.54 -1.97 -18.40
N LEU A 192 -9.92 -2.88 -17.63
CA LEU A 192 -9.37 -2.53 -16.32
C LEU A 192 -8.32 -1.44 -16.46
N PRO A 193 -8.31 -0.44 -15.55
CA PRO A 193 -7.25 0.58 -15.54
C PRO A 193 -5.90 -0.03 -15.10
N GLN A 194 -4.85 0.77 -15.19
CA GLN A 194 -3.55 0.38 -14.66
C GLN A 194 -3.54 0.27 -13.14
N TYR A 195 -4.30 1.11 -12.45
CA TYR A 195 -4.52 0.98 -11.01
C TYR A 195 -6.01 0.92 -10.68
N SER A 196 -6.38 -0.11 -9.94
CA SER A 196 -7.72 -0.33 -9.39
C SER A 196 -7.64 -0.37 -7.86
N PHE A 197 -8.33 0.52 -7.18
CA PHE A 197 -8.57 0.43 -5.75
C PHE A 197 -9.97 -0.15 -5.55
N ILE A 198 -10.13 -1.10 -4.64
CA ILE A 198 -11.40 -1.76 -4.37
C ILE A 198 -11.69 -1.68 -2.88
N ALA A 199 -12.85 -1.11 -2.54
CA ALA A 199 -13.41 -1.11 -1.21
C ALA A 199 -14.73 -1.89 -1.23
N PRO A 200 -14.81 -3.09 -0.63
CA PRO A 200 -16.07 -3.75 -0.36
C PRO A 200 -16.94 -2.88 0.55
N ASN A 201 -18.23 -3.18 0.69
CA ASN A 201 -19.10 -2.47 1.60
C ASN A 201 -19.00 -3.02 3.03
N LEU A 202 -19.56 -2.32 4.02
CA LEU A 202 -19.47 -2.69 5.44
C LEU A 202 -19.87 -4.14 5.78
N ALA A 203 -20.70 -4.78 4.96
CA ALA A 203 -21.10 -6.18 5.20
C ALA A 203 -20.09 -7.16 4.60
N ASP A 204 -19.40 -6.78 3.51
CA ASP A 204 -18.57 -7.66 2.72
C ASP A 204 -17.05 -7.45 2.99
N ASP A 205 -16.67 -6.35 3.67
CA ASP A 205 -15.29 -6.04 4.09
C ASP A 205 -14.89 -6.59 5.46
N ALA A 206 -15.79 -7.33 6.13
CA ALA A 206 -15.69 -7.85 7.50
C ALA A 206 -15.89 -6.82 8.62
N HIS A 207 -16.19 -5.54 8.35
CA HIS A 207 -16.45 -4.53 9.38
C HIS A 207 -17.74 -4.88 10.19
N ASP A 208 -18.89 -4.91 9.51
CA ASP A 208 -20.20 -5.27 10.09
C ASP A 208 -20.56 -6.74 9.80
N GLY A 209 -19.93 -7.34 8.78
CA GLY A 209 -20.09 -8.71 8.37
C GLY A 209 -19.17 -9.68 9.11
N THR A 210 -19.11 -10.91 8.62
CA THR A 210 -18.23 -11.95 9.18
C THR A 210 -17.02 -12.16 8.25
N LEU A 211 -15.91 -12.66 8.80
CA LEU A 211 -14.76 -13.11 8.01
C LEU A 211 -15.15 -14.12 6.91
N ALA A 212 -16.11 -15.03 7.18
CA ALA A 212 -16.58 -15.99 6.19
C ALA A 212 -17.32 -15.30 5.02
N GLN A 213 -18.01 -14.19 5.28
CA GLN A 213 -18.66 -13.38 4.26
C GLN A 213 -17.62 -12.65 3.41
N ALA A 214 -16.65 -12.01 4.03
CA ALA A 214 -15.53 -11.35 3.34
C ALA A 214 -14.72 -12.35 2.48
N ASP A 215 -14.41 -13.53 3.00
CA ASP A 215 -13.72 -14.58 2.23
C ASP A 215 -14.52 -15.07 1.01
N THR A 216 -15.86 -15.19 1.17
CA THR A 216 -16.75 -15.53 0.06
C THR A 216 -16.81 -14.43 -0.97
N TRP A 217 -16.85 -13.16 -0.52
CA TRP A 217 -16.80 -12.00 -1.41
C TRP A 217 -15.48 -11.95 -2.18
N LEU A 218 -14.35 -12.15 -1.50
CA LEU A 218 -13.02 -12.20 -2.10
C LEU A 218 -12.95 -13.31 -3.16
N GLN A 219 -13.43 -14.52 -2.86
CA GLN A 219 -13.46 -15.64 -3.80
C GLN A 219 -14.31 -15.32 -5.03
N THR A 220 -15.50 -14.78 -4.82
CA THR A 220 -16.49 -14.53 -5.87
C THR A 220 -15.99 -13.45 -6.83
N ASN A 221 -15.36 -12.40 -6.30
CA ASN A 221 -15.02 -11.21 -7.07
C ASN A 221 -13.57 -11.20 -7.57
N MET A 222 -12.61 -11.70 -6.78
CA MET A 222 -11.20 -11.72 -7.17
C MET A 222 -10.79 -13.03 -7.84
N GLY A 223 -11.52 -14.12 -7.65
CA GLY A 223 -11.28 -15.38 -8.36
C GLY A 223 -11.31 -15.23 -9.89
N PRO A 224 -12.34 -14.63 -10.49
CA PRO A 224 -12.37 -14.33 -11.93
C PRO A 224 -11.22 -13.42 -12.39
N LEU A 225 -10.84 -12.41 -11.62
CA LEU A 225 -9.68 -11.57 -11.92
C LEU A 225 -8.41 -12.41 -12.01
N ILE A 226 -8.10 -13.18 -10.95
CA ILE A 226 -6.89 -14.00 -10.87
C ILE A 226 -6.85 -15.02 -12.02
N ALA A 227 -7.99 -15.57 -12.43
CA ALA A 227 -8.09 -16.54 -13.51
C ALA A 227 -8.03 -15.91 -14.92
N SER A 228 -8.18 -14.58 -15.04
CA SER A 228 -8.21 -13.92 -16.34
C SER A 228 -6.85 -13.93 -17.05
N SER A 229 -6.85 -13.98 -18.39
CA SER A 229 -5.61 -13.95 -19.18
C SER A 229 -4.83 -12.65 -19.01
N ALA A 230 -5.52 -11.52 -18.88
CA ALA A 230 -4.89 -10.22 -18.64
C ALA A 230 -4.11 -10.22 -17.32
N PHE A 231 -4.72 -10.69 -16.24
CA PHE A 231 -4.05 -10.79 -14.94
C PHE A 231 -2.89 -11.79 -14.95
N GLN A 232 -3.09 -12.98 -15.52
CA GLN A 232 -2.05 -14.00 -15.61
C GLN A 232 -0.85 -13.55 -16.46
N SER A 233 -1.07 -12.68 -17.44
CA SER A 233 -0.02 -12.10 -18.27
C SER A 233 0.79 -11.04 -17.52
N SER A 234 0.13 -10.09 -16.85
CA SER A 234 0.79 -8.94 -16.22
C SER A 234 -0.09 -8.27 -15.17
N GLY A 235 -0.63 -9.04 -14.23
CA GLY A 235 -1.45 -8.56 -13.13
C GLY A 235 -0.75 -8.66 -11.77
N LEU A 236 -1.03 -7.69 -10.91
CA LEU A 236 -0.69 -7.70 -9.48
C LEU A 236 -1.97 -7.42 -8.69
N LEU A 237 -2.28 -8.29 -7.73
CA LEU A 237 -3.33 -8.07 -6.75
C LEU A 237 -2.71 -8.03 -5.35
N ILE A 238 -3.01 -6.99 -4.61
CA ILE A 238 -2.70 -6.82 -3.19
C ILE A 238 -4.02 -6.91 -2.45
N VAL A 239 -4.09 -7.76 -1.44
CA VAL A 239 -5.23 -7.84 -0.50
C VAL A 239 -4.68 -7.55 0.88
N THR A 240 -5.22 -6.55 1.56
CA THR A 240 -4.79 -6.17 2.91
C THR A 240 -5.99 -5.79 3.76
N PHE A 241 -5.79 -5.73 5.07
CA PHE A 241 -6.74 -5.13 6.00
C PHE A 241 -6.24 -3.71 6.34
N ASP A 242 -7.16 -2.79 6.56
CA ASP A 242 -6.84 -1.40 6.87
C ASP A 242 -6.19 -1.25 8.24
N GLU A 243 -6.75 -1.92 9.26
CA GLU A 243 -6.25 -1.99 10.62
C GLU A 243 -6.56 -3.34 11.27
N GLY A 244 -5.88 -3.64 12.36
CA GLY A 244 -6.16 -4.79 13.19
C GLY A 244 -7.35 -4.56 14.13
N ASP A 245 -7.63 -5.52 15.01
CA ASP A 245 -8.56 -5.30 16.12
C ASP A 245 -8.14 -4.08 16.95
N GLN A 246 -9.09 -3.28 17.42
CA GLN A 246 -8.83 -2.04 18.15
C GLN A 246 -7.96 -2.21 19.42
N SER A 247 -7.84 -3.43 19.91
CA SER A 247 -6.95 -3.76 21.03
C SER A 247 -5.49 -4.01 20.60
N ASP A 248 -5.23 -4.24 19.30
CA ASP A 248 -3.88 -4.41 18.76
C ASP A 248 -3.26 -3.05 18.42
N LEU A 249 -2.44 -2.54 19.32
CA LEU A 249 -1.77 -1.24 19.19
C LEU A 249 -0.35 -1.34 18.62
N ASN A 250 0.07 -2.52 18.14
CA ASN A 250 1.39 -2.68 17.57
C ASN A 250 1.55 -1.77 16.35
N TYR A 251 2.60 -0.96 16.34
CA TYR A 251 2.89 0.04 15.31
C TYR A 251 1.77 1.08 15.05
N GLY A 252 0.80 1.16 15.95
CA GLY A 252 -0.28 2.14 15.90
C GLY A 252 -1.63 1.57 15.47
N GLY A 253 -1.68 0.71 14.45
CA GLY A 253 -2.91 0.14 13.90
C GLY A 253 -2.98 -1.40 13.91
N GLY A 254 -2.02 -2.07 14.57
CA GLY A 254 -2.00 -3.52 14.71
C GLY A 254 -1.37 -4.26 13.53
N GLN A 255 -1.14 -5.56 13.73
CA GLN A 255 -0.61 -6.45 12.69
C GLN A 255 -1.74 -6.95 11.80
N VAL A 256 -1.63 -6.76 10.49
CA VAL A 256 -2.66 -7.15 9.53
C VAL A 256 -2.15 -8.15 8.48
N ALA A 257 -3.05 -8.96 7.94
CA ALA A 257 -2.72 -9.92 6.89
C ALA A 257 -2.67 -9.25 5.53
N THR A 258 -1.55 -9.44 4.79
CA THR A 258 -1.38 -8.84 3.47
C THR A 258 -0.85 -9.86 2.47
N LEU A 259 -1.59 -10.05 1.38
CA LEU A 259 -1.24 -10.95 0.27
C LEU A 259 -0.67 -10.18 -0.93
N ILE A 260 0.33 -10.75 -1.56
CA ILE A 260 0.92 -10.29 -2.83
C ILE A 260 0.72 -11.40 -3.86
N ILE A 261 -0.18 -11.19 -4.79
CA ILE A 261 -0.68 -12.18 -5.74
C ILE A 261 -0.32 -11.75 -7.16
N SER A 262 0.44 -12.56 -7.87
CA SER A 262 0.83 -12.37 -9.27
C SER A 262 1.33 -13.68 -9.85
N SER A 263 1.31 -13.83 -11.17
CA SER A 263 1.94 -14.97 -11.85
C SER A 263 3.46 -15.02 -11.64
N THR A 264 4.10 -13.89 -11.33
CA THR A 264 5.54 -13.78 -11.03
C THR A 264 5.85 -13.83 -9.54
N ALA A 265 4.84 -13.86 -8.67
CA ALA A 265 5.05 -13.98 -7.23
C ALA A 265 5.67 -15.32 -6.87
N LYS A 266 6.58 -15.32 -5.90
CA LYS A 266 7.19 -16.54 -5.35
C LYS A 266 6.13 -17.37 -4.62
N LYS A 267 5.96 -18.62 -5.01
CA LYS A 267 4.92 -19.49 -4.47
C LYS A 267 5.14 -19.81 -2.99
N GLY A 268 4.11 -19.56 -2.17
CA GLY A 268 4.12 -19.80 -0.73
C GLY A 268 5.20 -19.03 0.01
N PHE A 269 5.64 -17.89 -0.56
CA PHE A 269 6.67 -17.06 0.07
C PHE A 269 6.08 -16.28 1.26
N GLN A 270 6.75 -16.37 2.39
CA GLN A 270 6.41 -15.65 3.61
C GLN A 270 7.52 -14.67 3.95
N SER A 271 7.26 -13.39 3.71
CA SER A 271 8.20 -12.33 4.07
C SER A 271 8.18 -12.07 5.58
N LYS A 272 9.37 -11.80 6.13
CA LYS A 272 9.58 -11.34 7.51
C LYS A 272 10.06 -9.90 7.57
N THR A 273 10.13 -9.22 6.44
CA THR A 273 10.45 -7.80 6.38
C THR A 273 9.30 -7.01 6.97
N LEU A 274 9.63 -5.97 7.74
CA LEU A 274 8.66 -5.07 8.33
C LEU A 274 8.10 -4.16 7.26
N TYR A 275 6.80 -4.25 7.01
CA TYR A 275 6.04 -3.45 6.06
C TYR A 275 4.91 -2.69 6.75
N GLY A 276 4.37 -1.69 6.05
CA GLY A 276 3.15 -0.97 6.39
C GLY A 276 2.43 -0.49 5.13
N HIS A 277 1.35 0.26 5.30
CA HIS A 277 0.55 0.77 4.19
C HIS A 277 1.35 1.66 3.23
N GLN A 278 2.34 2.40 3.72
CA GLN A 278 3.27 3.16 2.90
C GLN A 278 4.12 2.26 1.98
N SER A 279 4.41 1.01 2.39
CA SER A 279 5.08 0.02 1.51
C SER A 279 4.14 -0.47 0.40
N ALA A 280 2.86 -0.68 0.70
CA ALA A 280 1.86 -1.02 -0.31
C ALA A 280 1.64 0.12 -1.31
N LEU A 281 1.56 1.39 -0.86
CA LEU A 281 1.49 2.55 -1.74
C LEU A 281 2.73 2.64 -2.65
N ARG A 282 3.92 2.43 -2.09
CA ARG A 282 5.16 2.36 -2.88
C ARG A 282 5.09 1.26 -3.94
N LEU A 283 4.63 0.05 -3.56
CA LEU A 283 4.48 -1.07 -4.48
C LEU A 283 3.47 -0.75 -5.59
N VAL A 284 2.31 -0.18 -5.27
CA VAL A 284 1.28 0.22 -6.25
C VAL A 284 1.86 1.15 -7.31
N LEU A 285 2.56 2.21 -6.89
CA LEU A 285 3.13 3.19 -7.81
C LEU A 285 4.27 2.58 -8.64
N ALA A 286 5.24 1.93 -8.00
CA ALA A 286 6.38 1.33 -8.71
C ALA A 286 5.92 0.23 -9.68
N ALA A 287 4.98 -0.63 -9.28
CA ALA A 287 4.36 -1.66 -10.11
C ALA A 287 3.60 -1.06 -11.31
N SER A 288 3.06 0.15 -11.18
CA SER A 288 2.44 0.92 -12.26
C SER A 288 3.47 1.65 -13.15
N GLY A 289 4.77 1.50 -12.86
CA GLY A 289 5.86 2.18 -13.58
C GLY A 289 6.08 3.63 -13.19
N VAL A 290 5.63 4.03 -12.00
CA VAL A 290 5.80 5.37 -11.42
C VAL A 290 6.92 5.31 -10.37
N ASN A 291 7.89 6.23 -10.47
CA ASN A 291 9.05 6.28 -9.57
C ASN A 291 9.06 7.52 -8.66
N SER A 292 7.91 8.18 -8.54
CA SER A 292 7.66 9.26 -7.58
C SER A 292 6.70 8.73 -6.52
N PHE A 293 7.01 8.97 -5.24
CA PHE A 293 6.30 8.35 -4.13
C PHE A 293 5.91 9.41 -3.11
N PRO A 294 4.62 9.62 -2.86
CA PRO A 294 4.15 10.60 -1.90
C PRO A 294 4.45 10.17 -0.45
N GLY A 295 4.60 11.17 0.41
CA GLY A 295 4.76 10.99 1.85
C GLY A 295 5.83 9.96 2.25
N LEU A 296 5.52 9.10 3.20
CA LEU A 296 6.42 8.06 3.71
C LEU A 296 6.66 6.91 2.72
N ALA A 297 5.85 6.80 1.65
CA ALA A 297 6.09 5.81 0.61
C ALA A 297 7.47 6.00 -0.07
N GLY A 298 8.02 7.23 -0.06
CA GLY A 298 9.35 7.53 -0.59
C GLY A 298 10.49 6.79 0.11
N THR A 299 10.34 6.50 1.40
CA THR A 299 11.37 5.84 2.23
C THR A 299 10.95 4.48 2.74
N ALA A 300 9.71 4.05 2.46
CA ALA A 300 9.21 2.75 2.89
C ALA A 300 10.01 1.60 2.25
N PRO A 301 10.13 0.46 2.92
CA PRO A 301 10.68 -0.75 2.33
C PRO A 301 9.94 -1.11 1.05
N ASP A 302 10.70 -1.46 0.00
CA ASP A 302 10.10 -2.01 -1.21
C ASP A 302 9.69 -3.48 -0.98
N MET A 303 8.80 -3.97 -1.82
CA MET A 303 8.27 -5.33 -1.73
C MET A 303 8.76 -6.21 -2.90
N THR A 304 9.91 -5.89 -3.49
CA THR A 304 10.48 -6.64 -4.64
C THR A 304 10.79 -8.09 -4.31
N GLU A 305 11.10 -8.38 -3.05
CA GLU A 305 11.40 -9.74 -2.60
C GLU A 305 10.29 -10.77 -2.84
N PHE A 306 9.05 -10.30 -3.05
CA PHE A 306 7.92 -11.18 -3.35
C PHE A 306 7.97 -11.78 -4.77
N PHE A 307 8.74 -11.20 -5.69
CA PHE A 307 8.72 -11.57 -7.10
C PHE A 307 9.95 -12.40 -7.49
N SER A 308 9.76 -13.30 -8.46
CA SER A 308 10.82 -14.14 -9.02
C SER A 308 11.61 -13.37 -10.08
N GLY A 309 12.94 -13.50 -10.06
CA GLY A 309 13.81 -12.86 -11.06
C GLY A 309 14.24 -11.42 -10.68
N HIS A 310 13.99 -11.02 -9.45
CA HIS A 310 14.39 -9.73 -8.90
C HIS A 310 15.19 -9.89 -7.62
#